data_ef29a56d3c9709d6119cdeae7fb953eb
#
_entry.id   ef29a56d3c9709d6119cdeae7fb953eb
#
_cell.length_a   1.000
_cell.length_b   1.000
_cell.length_c   1.000
_cell.angle_alpha   90.00
_cell.angle_beta   90.00
_cell.angle_gamma   90.00
#
_symmetry.space_group_name_H-M   'P 1'
#
loop_
_entity.id
_entity.type
_entity.pdbx_description
1 polymer ?
#
loop_
_entity_poly.entity_id
_entity_poly.type
_entity_poly.pdbx_seq_one_letter_code
_entity_poly.pdbx_strand_id
1 'polypeptide(L)'
;MDIIRMKEIEGKLNKRGVLAKELVKHEHVQVMNLNLKPEDEVPKHNVPVDVFFYVVKGKGTIRIGDDEAVVEKDDIVLCPPGTDMSLRADQGESFSVLNVKTPSL
;
A
#
# COMPACT_ATOMS: atom_id res chain seq x y z
N MET A 1 -21.23 -16.26 -1.55
CA MET A 1 -19.93 -15.64 -1.86
C MET A 1 -19.84 -14.30 -1.17
N ASP A 2 -18.61 -13.92 -0.80
CA ASP A 2 -18.37 -12.63 -0.16
C ASP A 2 -17.82 -11.66 -1.21
N ILE A 3 -18.44 -10.49 -1.29
CA ILE A 3 -17.99 -9.45 -2.21
C ILE A 3 -17.57 -8.25 -1.37
N ILE A 4 -16.32 -7.83 -1.55
CA ILE A 4 -15.78 -6.64 -0.88
C ILE A 4 -15.81 -5.48 -1.86
N ARG A 5 -16.54 -4.43 -1.52
CA ARG A 5 -16.57 -3.22 -2.34
C ARG A 5 -15.77 -2.14 -1.66
N MET A 6 -14.59 -1.90 -2.19
CA MET A 6 -13.62 -1.01 -1.58
C MET A 6 -14.19 0.38 -1.28
N LYS A 7 -14.99 0.92 -2.19
CA LYS A 7 -15.57 2.27 -2.00
C LYS A 7 -16.60 2.34 -0.86
N GLU A 8 -17.12 1.19 -0.42
CA GLU A 8 -18.08 1.12 0.68
C GLU A 8 -17.42 0.87 2.03
N ILE A 9 -16.12 0.58 2.04
CA ILE A 9 -15.37 0.38 3.29
C ILE A 9 -14.96 1.75 3.82
N GLU A 10 -15.31 2.01 5.07
CA GLU A 10 -14.87 3.23 5.74
C GLU A 10 -13.38 3.14 6.05
N GLY A 11 -12.62 4.15 5.64
CA GLY A 11 -11.22 4.24 5.96
C GLY A 11 -10.98 4.83 7.34
N LYS A 12 -9.83 4.48 7.92
CA LYS A 12 -9.39 5.03 9.20
C LYS A 12 -7.98 5.55 9.05
N LEU A 13 -7.70 6.68 9.68
CA LEU A 13 -6.33 7.16 9.73
C LEU A 13 -5.52 6.22 10.60
N ASN A 14 -4.41 5.72 10.05
CA ASN A 14 -3.49 4.93 10.84
C ASN A 14 -2.59 5.84 11.68
N LYS A 15 -1.70 5.26 12.47
CA LYS A 15 -0.82 6.06 13.34
C LYS A 15 0.16 6.95 12.59
N ARG A 16 0.30 6.75 11.27
CA ARG A 16 1.15 7.57 10.39
C ARG A 16 0.37 8.67 9.69
N GLY A 17 -0.94 8.77 9.95
CA GLY A 17 -1.80 9.76 9.34
C GLY A 17 -2.28 9.41 7.93
N VAL A 18 -2.06 8.20 7.47
CA VAL A 18 -2.50 7.72 6.16
C VAL A 18 -3.86 7.05 6.29
N LEU A 19 -4.78 7.38 5.40
CA LEU A 19 -6.11 6.76 5.38
C LEU A 19 -6.01 5.33 4.88
N ALA A 20 -6.32 4.37 5.72
CA ALA A 20 -6.22 2.94 5.41
C ALA A 20 -7.57 2.26 5.50
N LYS A 21 -7.84 1.36 4.56
CA LYS A 21 -9.02 0.49 4.55
C LYS A 21 -8.56 -0.95 4.62
N GLU A 22 -9.05 -1.71 5.60
CA GLU A 22 -8.80 -3.14 5.66
C GLU A 22 -9.83 -3.83 4.78
N LEU A 23 -9.40 -4.43 3.68
CA LEU A 23 -10.30 -5.05 2.71
C LEU A 23 -10.46 -6.54 2.94
N VAL A 24 -9.36 -7.25 3.15
CA VAL A 24 -9.34 -8.69 3.38
C VAL A 24 -8.35 -8.97 4.50
N LYS A 25 -8.75 -9.82 5.42
CA LYS A 25 -7.83 -10.32 6.43
C LYS A 25 -8.22 -11.73 6.83
N HIS A 26 -7.38 -12.68 6.45
CA HIS A 26 -7.46 -14.05 6.94
C HIS A 26 -6.06 -14.65 6.98
N GLU A 27 -5.94 -15.92 7.35
CA GLU A 27 -4.65 -16.57 7.59
C GLU A 27 -3.63 -16.41 6.44
N HIS A 28 -4.09 -16.51 5.20
CA HIS A 28 -3.20 -16.60 4.05
C HIS A 28 -3.00 -15.30 3.28
N VAL A 29 -3.84 -14.31 3.50
CA VAL A 29 -3.73 -13.04 2.79
C VAL A 29 -4.29 -11.88 3.62
N GLN A 30 -3.66 -10.74 3.50
CA GLN A 30 -4.14 -9.50 4.07
C GLN A 30 -4.05 -8.42 3.01
N VAL A 31 -5.16 -7.74 2.73
CA VAL A 31 -5.21 -6.67 1.73
C VAL A 31 -5.65 -5.39 2.40
N MET A 32 -4.81 -4.38 2.32
CA MET A 32 -5.10 -3.03 2.79
C MET A 32 -5.11 -2.09 1.61
N ASN A 33 -6.02 -1.13 1.62
CA ASN A 33 -5.98 -0.02 0.67
C ASN A 33 -5.43 1.20 1.40
N LEU A 34 -4.29 1.69 0.96
CA LEU A 34 -3.64 2.88 1.52
C LEU A 34 -3.90 4.06 0.59
N ASN A 35 -4.44 5.11 1.15
CA ASN A 35 -4.78 6.33 0.41
C ASN A 35 -3.94 7.48 0.93
N LEU A 36 -2.94 7.87 0.14
CA LEU A 36 -2.02 8.94 0.47
C LEU A 36 -2.48 10.23 -0.20
N LYS A 37 -2.62 11.29 0.61
CA LYS A 37 -2.82 12.65 0.09
C LYS A 37 -1.48 13.22 -0.34
N PRO A 38 -1.46 14.31 -1.12
CA PRO A 38 -0.20 14.98 -1.43
C PRO A 38 0.63 15.18 -0.15
N GLU A 39 1.91 14.86 -0.24
CA GLU A 39 2.90 14.94 0.85
C GLU A 39 2.79 13.87 1.94
N ASP A 40 1.76 13.05 1.93
CA ASP A 40 1.71 11.89 2.82
C ASP A 40 2.81 10.89 2.44
N GLU A 41 3.33 10.22 3.46
CA GLU A 41 4.26 9.14 3.22
C GLU A 41 4.11 8.02 4.24
N VAL A 42 4.48 6.83 3.82
CA VAL A 42 4.67 5.67 4.69
C VAL A 42 6.17 5.52 4.85
N PRO A 43 6.71 5.78 6.05
CA PRO A 43 8.15 5.73 6.25
C PRO A 43 8.71 4.33 6.12
N LYS A 44 10.02 4.25 5.95
CA LYS A 44 10.73 2.99 5.76
C LYS A 44 10.43 2.00 6.87
N HIS A 45 10.02 0.80 6.47
CA HIS A 45 9.78 -0.32 7.38
C HIS A 45 9.92 -1.64 6.60
N ASN A 46 9.94 -2.75 7.30
CA ASN A 46 9.92 -4.05 6.67
C ASN A 46 9.05 -5.02 7.46
N VAL A 47 8.64 -6.09 6.79
CA VAL A 47 7.82 -7.15 7.38
C VAL A 47 8.38 -8.51 6.95
N PRO A 48 8.16 -9.58 7.73
CA PRO A 48 8.74 -10.89 7.45
C PRO A 48 7.93 -11.75 6.47
N VAL A 49 7.10 -11.14 5.66
CA VAL A 49 6.25 -11.83 4.68
C VAL A 49 6.41 -11.19 3.31
N ASP A 50 5.96 -11.90 2.26
CA ASP A 50 5.91 -11.31 0.92
C ASP A 50 4.88 -10.19 0.88
N VAL A 51 5.23 -9.11 0.20
CA VAL A 51 4.35 -7.98 -0.01
C VAL A 51 4.38 -7.60 -1.49
N PHE A 52 3.23 -7.24 -2.04
CA PHE A 52 3.24 -6.48 -3.28
C PHE A 52 2.27 -5.32 -3.18
N PHE A 53 2.55 -4.30 -3.95
CA PHE A 53 1.68 -3.14 -4.08
C PHE A 53 1.07 -3.14 -5.48
N TYR A 54 -0.20 -2.84 -5.56
CA TYR A 54 -0.90 -2.59 -6.81
C TYR A 54 -1.40 -1.15 -6.78
N VAL A 55 -1.01 -0.35 -7.75
CA VAL A 55 -1.42 1.06 -7.80
C VAL A 55 -2.82 1.15 -8.36
N VAL A 56 -3.76 1.67 -7.57
CA VAL A 56 -5.15 1.82 -7.94
C VAL A 56 -5.36 3.11 -8.73
N LYS A 57 -4.74 4.21 -8.27
CA LYS A 57 -4.83 5.50 -8.97
C LYS A 57 -3.77 6.46 -8.45
N GLY A 58 -3.55 7.51 -9.22
CA GLY A 58 -2.61 8.55 -8.86
C GLY A 58 -1.18 8.20 -9.19
N LYS A 59 -0.26 9.00 -8.68
CA LYS A 59 1.18 8.80 -8.84
C LYS A 59 1.87 8.90 -7.51
N GLY A 60 2.85 8.07 -7.33
CA GLY A 60 3.68 8.10 -6.14
C GLY A 60 5.02 7.47 -6.40
N THR A 61 5.86 7.53 -5.39
CA THR A 61 7.18 6.93 -5.43
C THR A 61 7.23 5.80 -4.42
N ILE A 62 7.66 4.63 -4.88
CA ILE A 62 7.86 3.46 -4.02
C ILE A 62 9.34 3.12 -4.01
N ARG A 63 9.87 2.88 -2.83
CA ARG A 63 11.24 2.44 -2.63
C ARG A 63 11.24 1.04 -2.05
N ILE A 64 11.97 0.13 -2.67
CA ILE A 64 12.17 -1.25 -2.21
C ILE A 64 13.67 -1.47 -2.09
N GLY A 65 14.16 -1.64 -0.87
CA GLY A 65 15.61 -1.69 -0.64
C GLY A 65 16.26 -0.40 -1.09
N ASP A 66 17.21 -0.51 -2.02
CA ASP A 66 17.91 0.65 -2.57
C ASP A 66 17.30 1.14 -3.90
N ASP A 67 16.29 0.45 -4.42
CA ASP A 67 15.65 0.83 -5.67
C ASP A 67 14.44 1.73 -5.42
N GLU A 68 14.31 2.76 -6.24
CA GLU A 68 13.23 3.72 -6.12
C GLU A 68 12.66 4.01 -7.50
N ALA A 69 11.35 4.06 -7.62
CA ALA A 69 10.68 4.35 -8.88
C ALA A 69 9.39 5.11 -8.66
N VAL A 70 9.07 5.96 -9.64
CA VAL A 70 7.76 6.57 -9.76
C VAL A 70 6.83 5.54 -10.38
N VAL A 71 5.68 5.33 -9.78
CA VAL A 71 4.69 4.36 -10.25
C VAL A 71 3.33 5.02 -10.39
N GLU A 72 2.50 4.44 -11.25
CA GLU A 72 1.17 4.95 -11.52
C GLU A 72 0.17 3.82 -11.71
N LYS A 73 -1.07 4.18 -11.99
CA LYS A 73 -2.19 3.23 -12.09
C LYS A 73 -1.80 1.95 -12.85
N ASP A 74 -2.19 0.81 -12.27
CA ASP A 74 -1.99 -0.53 -12.80
C ASP A 74 -0.56 -1.07 -12.68
N ASP A 75 0.36 -0.32 -12.10
CA ASP A 75 1.68 -0.85 -11.79
C ASP A 75 1.65 -1.77 -10.58
N ILE A 76 2.46 -2.79 -10.61
CA ILE A 76 2.65 -3.72 -9.49
C ILE A 76 4.11 -3.68 -9.06
N VAL A 77 4.34 -3.55 -7.76
CA VAL A 77 5.69 -3.50 -7.19
C VAL A 77 5.84 -4.63 -6.17
N LEU A 78 6.86 -5.45 -6.32
CA LEU A 78 7.13 -6.58 -5.45
C LEU A 78 8.10 -6.19 -4.35
N CYS A 79 7.84 -6.65 -3.13
CA CYS A 79 8.73 -6.47 -2.00
C CYS A 79 8.96 -7.81 -1.31
N PRO A 80 10.14 -8.41 -1.46
CA PRO A 80 10.45 -9.68 -0.79
C PRO A 80 10.45 -9.54 0.73
N PRO A 81 10.27 -10.67 1.46
CA PRO A 81 10.29 -10.62 2.93
C PRO A 81 11.56 -9.97 3.48
N GLY A 82 11.40 -9.17 4.52
CA GLY A 82 12.52 -8.55 5.21
C GLY A 82 13.19 -7.39 4.48
N THR A 83 12.65 -6.97 3.33
CA THR A 83 13.21 -5.87 2.56
C THR A 83 12.55 -4.55 2.98
N ASP A 84 13.34 -3.52 3.18
CA ASP A 84 12.81 -2.21 3.52
C ASP A 84 11.96 -1.65 2.39
N MET A 85 10.84 -1.03 2.75
CA MET A 85 9.91 -0.43 1.79
C MET A 85 9.41 0.90 2.33
N SER A 86 9.18 1.85 1.44
CA SER A 86 8.55 3.11 1.76
C SER A 86 7.75 3.61 0.57
N LEU A 87 6.76 4.45 0.85
CA LEU A 87 5.89 5.02 -0.19
C LEU A 87 5.67 6.49 0.11
N ARG A 88 5.53 7.28 -0.94
CA ARG A 88 5.08 8.66 -0.80
C ARG A 88 4.23 9.05 -2.01
N ALA A 89 3.24 9.91 -1.79
CA ALA A 89 2.52 10.55 -2.88
C ALA A 89 3.45 11.59 -3.51
N ASP A 90 3.43 11.69 -4.84
CA ASP A 90 4.21 12.72 -5.53
C ASP A 90 3.60 14.09 -5.26
N GLN A 91 4.39 15.13 -5.49
CA GLN A 91 3.96 16.51 -5.25
C GLN A 91 2.68 16.83 -6.02
N GLY A 92 1.68 17.31 -5.30
CA GLY A 92 0.40 17.68 -5.90
C GLY A 92 -0.49 16.50 -6.30
N GLU A 93 -0.05 15.26 -6.04
CA GLU A 93 -0.77 14.05 -6.41
C GLU A 93 -1.37 13.36 -5.19
N SER A 94 -2.50 12.71 -5.37
CA SER A 94 -2.97 11.68 -4.45
C SER A 94 -2.50 10.33 -4.97
N PHE A 95 -2.36 9.35 -4.09
CA PHE A 95 -1.79 8.07 -4.44
C PHE A 95 -2.51 6.97 -3.67
N SER A 96 -3.18 6.08 -4.39
CA SER A 96 -3.93 4.98 -3.79
C SER A 96 -3.37 3.65 -4.24
N VAL A 97 -3.01 2.81 -3.28
CA VAL A 97 -2.43 1.49 -3.55
C VAL A 97 -3.14 0.41 -2.75
N LEU A 98 -3.11 -0.81 -3.26
CA LEU A 98 -3.37 -1.99 -2.45
C LEU A 98 -2.04 -2.50 -1.93
N ASN A 99 -2.01 -2.81 -0.66
CA ASN A 99 -0.88 -3.46 -0.01
C ASN A 99 -1.33 -4.89 0.29
N VAL A 100 -0.70 -5.87 -0.34
CA VAL A 100 -1.07 -7.27 -0.23
C VAL A 100 0.04 -8.05 0.45
N LYS A 101 -0.27 -8.68 1.58
CA LYS A 101 0.67 -9.50 2.35
C LYS A 101 0.27 -10.97 2.25
N THR A 102 1.24 -11.82 1.99
CA THR A 102 1.04 -13.28 1.92
C THR A 102 2.17 -13.99 2.65
N PRO A 103 1.84 -14.61 3.81
CA PRO A 103 0.56 -14.62 4.52
C PRO A 103 0.27 -13.30 5.25
N SER A 104 -0.85 -13.22 5.89
CA SER A 104 -1.19 -12.04 6.69
C SER A 104 -0.30 -11.96 7.93
N LEU A 105 -0.18 -10.77 8.48
CA LEU A 105 0.52 -10.53 9.73
C LEU A 105 -0.40 -10.64 10.95
#